data_322ba354557c83d377ddc7cbfa92810d
#
_entry.id   322ba354557c83d377ddc7cbfa92810d
#
_cell.length_a   1.000
_cell.length_b   1.000
_cell.length_c   1.000
_cell.angle_alpha   90.00
_cell.angle_beta   90.00
_cell.angle_gamma   90.00
#
_symmetry.space_group_name_H-M   'P 1'
#
loop_
_entity.id
_entity.type
_entity.pdbx_description
1 polymer ?
#
loop_
_entity_poly.entity_id
_entity_poly.type
_entity_poly.pdbx_seq_one_letter_code
_entity_poly.pdbx_strand_id
1 'polypeptide(L)'
;VYKKWIDSLSKVELFANIETNELNRMLTCLCPNPLSYKKGEFVALAGDEFTGVGIIVEGEVFVTKENAAGDKIILAKLGEGNIFGEMIAFSDKEQWLATVIAATDCTIYFLSPDKILGNCFKMCIGHSMLIENMVRIVSNRALLLNKQVEYLALKSIRAKISTYLLEQYKTAGESIFNIPLKRKELAAFLNVSRTSLSREIAKMKVEGVIDFYRSTFKILDINALKKSAAI
;
A
#
# COMPACT_ATOMS: atom_id res chain seq x y z
N VAL A 1 22.84 19.01 2.01
CA VAL A 1 21.52 19.08 2.67
C VAL A 1 20.89 17.69 2.76
N TYR A 2 20.98 16.84 1.72
CA TYR A 2 20.26 15.55 1.66
C TYR A 2 21.01 14.36 2.30
N LYS A 3 22.29 14.51 2.66
CA LYS A 3 23.11 13.41 3.21
C LYS A 3 22.49 12.70 4.44
N LYS A 4 21.75 13.44 5.26
CA LYS A 4 21.08 12.88 6.44
C LYS A 4 20.01 11.83 6.08
N TRP A 5 19.35 11.99 4.94
CA TRP A 5 18.18 11.21 4.56
C TRP A 5 18.44 10.23 3.41
N ILE A 6 19.67 10.16 2.89
CA ILE A 6 20.01 9.34 1.73
C ILE A 6 19.74 7.87 1.98
N ASP A 7 20.04 7.40 3.20
CA ASP A 7 19.82 6.00 3.60
C ASP A 7 18.32 5.67 3.74
N SER A 8 17.52 6.61 4.24
CA SER A 8 16.06 6.44 4.28
C SER A 8 15.46 6.50 2.89
N LEU A 9 15.88 7.46 2.05
CA LEU A 9 15.40 7.61 0.69
C LEU A 9 15.76 6.42 -0.22
N SER A 10 16.94 5.83 -0.05
CA SER A 10 17.35 4.64 -0.82
C SER A 10 16.47 3.41 -0.58
N LYS A 11 15.74 3.37 0.54
CA LYS A 11 14.81 2.28 0.88
C LYS A 11 13.39 2.50 0.35
N VAL A 12 13.10 3.71 -0.14
CA VAL A 12 11.78 4.04 -0.69
C VAL A 12 11.60 3.33 -2.02
N GLU A 13 10.46 2.68 -2.23
CA GLU A 13 10.15 1.96 -3.47
C GLU A 13 10.31 2.83 -4.72
N LEU A 14 10.01 4.12 -4.60
CA LEU A 14 10.17 5.09 -5.68
C LEU A 14 11.62 5.22 -6.18
N PHE A 15 12.60 5.00 -5.32
CA PHE A 15 14.03 5.06 -5.65
C PHE A 15 14.68 3.68 -5.75
N ALA A 16 13.89 2.62 -5.87
CA ALA A 16 14.39 1.26 -5.98
C ALA A 16 15.36 1.12 -7.17
N ASN A 17 16.46 0.37 -6.95
CA ASN A 17 17.51 0.10 -7.93
C ASN A 17 18.27 1.34 -8.44
N ILE A 18 18.11 2.51 -7.82
CA ILE A 18 18.91 3.70 -8.12
C ILE A 18 20.13 3.69 -7.20
N GLU A 19 21.33 3.71 -7.79
CA GLU A 19 22.57 3.76 -7.01
C GLU A 19 22.67 5.04 -6.17
N THR A 20 23.25 4.94 -4.99
CA THR A 20 23.34 6.07 -4.02
C THR A 20 23.98 7.33 -4.62
N ASN A 21 24.99 7.17 -5.47
CA ASN A 21 25.64 8.31 -6.14
C ASN A 21 24.70 9.00 -7.12
N GLU A 22 23.92 8.22 -7.88
CA GLU A 22 22.94 8.73 -8.82
C GLU A 22 21.76 9.37 -8.10
N LEU A 23 21.31 8.76 -6.98
CA LEU A 23 20.28 9.32 -6.11
C LEU A 23 20.70 10.69 -5.57
N ASN A 24 21.95 10.84 -5.12
CA ASN A 24 22.48 12.14 -4.68
C ASN A 24 22.46 13.20 -5.79
N ARG A 25 22.81 12.83 -7.02
CA ARG A 25 22.73 13.73 -8.18
C ARG A 25 21.29 14.11 -8.49
N MET A 26 20.39 13.13 -8.49
CA MET A 26 18.96 13.33 -8.70
C MET A 26 18.35 14.27 -7.66
N LEU A 27 18.62 14.05 -6.37
CA LEU A 27 18.11 14.91 -5.29
C LEU A 27 18.53 16.36 -5.46
N THR A 28 19.71 16.62 -6.08
CA THR A 28 20.15 17.98 -6.42
C THR A 28 19.29 18.61 -7.52
N CYS A 29 18.79 17.81 -8.47
CA CYS A 29 17.88 18.28 -9.55
C CYS A 29 16.44 18.37 -9.07
N LEU A 30 15.98 17.36 -8.31
CA LEU A 30 14.62 17.30 -7.77
C LEU A 30 14.38 18.38 -6.71
N CYS A 31 15.43 18.83 -6.01
CA CYS A 31 15.40 19.82 -4.94
C CYS A 31 14.18 19.59 -4.00
N PRO A 32 14.00 18.38 -3.45
CA PRO A 32 12.88 18.14 -2.55
C PRO A 32 13.05 18.97 -1.30
N ASN A 33 11.98 19.61 -0.82
CA ASN A 33 12.00 20.40 0.41
C ASN A 33 11.43 19.54 1.56
N PRO A 34 12.23 19.23 2.60
CA PRO A 34 11.73 18.49 3.74
C PRO A 34 10.82 19.40 4.59
N LEU A 35 9.62 18.93 4.85
CA LEU A 35 8.68 19.56 5.77
C LEU A 35 8.51 18.66 6.99
N SER A 36 8.60 19.28 8.19
CA SER A 36 8.43 18.58 9.46
C SER A 36 7.07 18.92 10.04
N TYR A 37 6.38 17.90 10.53
CA TYR A 37 5.05 17.99 11.13
C TYR A 37 5.07 17.37 12.52
N LYS A 38 4.35 18.01 13.46
CA LYS A 38 4.10 17.46 14.78
C LYS A 38 2.92 16.49 14.75
N LYS A 39 2.92 15.54 15.68
CA LYS A 39 1.80 14.62 15.85
C LYS A 39 0.46 15.38 15.90
N GLY A 40 -0.47 14.97 15.07
CA GLY A 40 -1.81 15.54 14.95
C GLY A 40 -1.93 16.69 13.93
N GLU A 41 -0.82 17.21 13.40
CA GLU A 41 -0.87 18.24 12.36
C GLU A 41 -1.34 17.66 11.01
N PHE A 42 -2.02 18.52 10.24
CA PHE A 42 -2.42 18.16 8.89
C PHE A 42 -1.24 18.31 7.94
N VAL A 43 -0.94 17.22 7.25
CA VAL A 43 0.07 17.16 6.18
C VAL A 43 -0.53 17.59 4.85
N ALA A 44 -1.78 17.19 4.61
CA ALA A 44 -2.60 17.57 3.46
C ALA A 44 -4.08 17.48 3.85
N LEU A 45 -4.91 18.37 3.33
CA LEU A 45 -6.35 18.36 3.55
C LEU A 45 -7.08 17.96 2.26
N ALA A 46 -8.10 17.13 2.39
CA ALA A 46 -8.98 16.80 1.27
C ALA A 46 -9.63 18.07 0.72
N GLY A 47 -9.56 18.27 -0.59
CA GLY A 47 -10.06 19.47 -1.26
C GLY A 47 -9.04 20.59 -1.48
N ASP A 48 -7.93 20.59 -0.76
CA ASP A 48 -6.83 21.53 -1.01
C ASP A 48 -6.10 21.20 -2.32
N GLU A 49 -5.38 22.17 -2.87
CA GLU A 49 -4.55 22.01 -4.05
C GLU A 49 -3.50 20.92 -3.85
N PHE A 50 -3.36 20.05 -4.86
CA PHE A 50 -2.36 18.96 -4.82
C PHE A 50 -0.95 19.50 -5.04
N THR A 51 -0.10 19.36 -4.04
CA THR A 51 1.26 19.91 -4.04
C THR A 51 2.34 18.93 -4.52
N GLY A 52 2.03 17.64 -4.56
CA GLY A 52 2.95 16.59 -5.02
C GLY A 52 2.86 15.28 -4.25
N VAL A 53 3.65 14.33 -4.69
CA VAL A 53 3.80 13.01 -4.04
C VAL A 53 4.58 13.19 -2.75
N GLY A 54 3.98 12.81 -1.62
CA GLY A 54 4.63 12.80 -0.32
C GLY A 54 5.45 11.54 -0.09
N ILE A 55 6.69 11.69 0.38
CA ILE A 55 7.61 10.61 0.74
C ILE A 55 7.90 10.73 2.23
N ILE A 56 7.57 9.70 3.00
CA ILE A 56 7.79 9.70 4.45
C ILE A 56 9.21 9.20 4.71
N VAL A 57 10.06 10.09 5.21
CA VAL A 57 11.46 9.75 5.54
C VAL A 57 11.66 9.50 7.03
N GLU A 58 10.73 9.97 7.87
CA GLU A 58 10.72 9.75 9.31
C GLU A 58 9.30 9.83 9.84
N GLY A 59 8.93 8.95 10.77
CA GLY A 59 7.63 8.96 11.43
C GLY A 59 6.53 8.24 10.67
N GLU A 60 5.28 8.53 11.01
CA GLU A 60 4.09 7.85 10.50
C GLU A 60 2.97 8.86 10.24
N VAL A 61 2.12 8.55 9.25
CA VAL A 61 0.91 9.32 8.95
C VAL A 61 -0.33 8.42 8.87
N PHE A 62 -1.51 8.99 9.10
CA PHE A 62 -2.80 8.40 8.75
C PHE A 62 -3.34 9.07 7.49
N VAL A 63 -3.75 8.27 6.52
CA VAL A 63 -4.58 8.73 5.40
C VAL A 63 -6.03 8.50 5.79
N THR A 64 -6.83 9.55 5.82
CA THR A 64 -8.21 9.53 6.32
C THR A 64 -9.17 10.12 5.31
N LYS A 65 -10.42 9.70 5.37
CA LYS A 65 -11.52 10.27 4.60
C LYS A 65 -12.73 10.43 5.52
N GLU A 66 -13.47 11.50 5.34
CA GLU A 66 -14.77 11.69 6.01
C GLU A 66 -15.86 11.00 5.18
N ASN A 67 -16.77 10.30 5.87
CA ASN A 67 -17.99 9.77 5.24
C ASN A 67 -19.07 10.85 5.20
N ALA A 68 -20.20 10.56 4.58
CA ALA A 68 -21.34 11.48 4.49
C ALA A 68 -21.95 11.86 5.87
N ALA A 69 -21.66 11.11 6.92
CA ALA A 69 -22.09 11.39 8.30
C ALA A 69 -21.06 12.22 9.08
N GLY A 70 -19.91 12.57 8.48
CA GLY A 70 -18.82 13.29 9.14
C GLY A 70 -17.86 12.42 9.95
N ASP A 71 -18.04 11.06 9.92
CA ASP A 71 -17.11 10.19 10.62
C ASP A 71 -15.80 10.04 9.86
N LYS A 72 -14.68 10.11 10.57
CA LYS A 72 -13.35 9.90 10.01
C LYS A 72 -13.04 8.40 9.86
N ILE A 73 -12.82 7.98 8.63
CA ILE A 73 -12.40 6.62 8.30
C ILE A 73 -10.90 6.64 8.00
N ILE A 74 -10.12 5.82 8.71
CA ILE A 74 -8.70 5.62 8.42
C ILE A 74 -8.60 4.64 7.25
N LEU A 75 -8.14 5.15 6.10
CA LEU A 75 -7.91 4.37 4.88
C LEU A 75 -6.58 3.61 4.96
N ALA A 76 -5.53 4.27 5.47
CA ALA A 76 -4.21 3.67 5.60
C ALA A 76 -3.43 4.29 6.76
N LYS A 77 -2.51 3.52 7.31
CA LYS A 77 -1.41 3.98 8.16
C LYS A 77 -0.12 3.74 7.39
N LEU A 78 0.61 4.81 7.11
CA LEU A 78 1.85 4.79 6.34
C LEU A 78 3.01 5.22 7.25
N GLY A 79 4.16 4.61 7.04
CA GLY A 79 5.38 4.89 7.80
C GLY A 79 6.58 5.21 6.91
N GLU A 80 7.76 5.25 7.50
CA GLU A 80 9.02 5.49 6.82
C GLU A 80 9.17 4.60 5.57
N GLY A 81 9.60 5.19 4.46
CA GLY A 81 9.76 4.53 3.17
C GLY A 81 8.49 4.45 2.33
N ASN A 82 7.32 4.75 2.89
CA ASN A 82 6.09 4.79 2.10
C ASN A 82 5.92 6.13 1.39
N ILE A 83 5.11 6.11 0.33
CA ILE A 83 4.68 7.29 -0.42
C ILE A 83 3.15 7.41 -0.39
N PHE A 84 2.65 8.63 -0.59
CA PHE A 84 1.22 8.93 -0.73
C PHE A 84 0.99 10.04 -1.75
N GLY A 85 -0.23 10.10 -2.31
CA GLY A 85 -0.59 11.08 -3.36
C GLY A 85 -0.19 10.66 -4.77
N GLU A 86 0.46 9.52 -4.96
CA GLU A 86 0.90 9.02 -6.26
C GLU A 86 -0.26 8.72 -7.23
N MET A 87 -1.44 8.40 -6.70
CA MET A 87 -2.63 8.16 -7.53
C MET A 87 -3.23 9.45 -8.09
N ILE A 88 -2.92 10.59 -7.47
CA ILE A 88 -3.38 11.93 -7.90
C ILE A 88 -2.38 12.52 -8.89
N ALA A 89 -1.10 12.29 -8.65
CA ALA A 89 0.02 12.97 -9.30
C ALA A 89 -0.05 13.03 -10.83
N PHE A 90 -0.61 12.01 -11.47
CA PHE A 90 -0.72 11.89 -12.93
C PHE A 90 -2.17 11.66 -13.39
N SER A 91 -3.13 12.04 -12.55
CA SER A 91 -4.56 12.05 -12.89
C SER A 91 -5.03 13.47 -13.25
N ASP A 92 -6.25 13.56 -13.77
CA ASP A 92 -6.90 14.84 -14.05
C ASP A 92 -7.39 15.58 -12.77
N LYS A 93 -6.95 15.13 -11.59
CA LYS A 93 -7.35 15.73 -10.31
C LYS A 93 -6.26 16.67 -9.82
N GLU A 94 -6.68 17.88 -9.47
CA GLU A 94 -5.81 18.95 -8.98
C GLU A 94 -5.88 19.13 -7.46
N GLN A 95 -6.68 18.30 -6.78
CA GLN A 95 -6.94 18.42 -5.35
C GLN A 95 -6.68 17.12 -4.61
N TRP A 96 -6.28 17.23 -3.35
CA TRP A 96 -6.16 16.10 -2.45
C TRP A 96 -7.51 15.38 -2.27
N LEU A 97 -7.54 14.07 -2.51
CA LEU A 97 -8.75 13.24 -2.39
C LEU A 97 -8.98 12.70 -0.97
N ALA A 98 -7.99 12.82 -0.11
CA ALA A 98 -8.01 12.36 1.28
C ALA A 98 -7.18 13.30 2.15
N THR A 99 -7.51 13.36 3.44
CA THR A 99 -6.74 14.11 4.43
C THR A 99 -5.62 13.23 4.97
N VAL A 100 -4.41 13.78 5.05
CA VAL A 100 -3.23 13.13 5.63
C VAL A 100 -2.88 13.83 6.93
N ILE A 101 -2.77 13.06 8.03
CA ILE A 101 -2.53 13.57 9.37
C ILE A 101 -1.30 12.89 9.95
N ALA A 102 -0.40 13.63 10.54
CA ALA A 102 0.77 13.11 11.25
C ALA A 102 0.34 12.23 12.45
N ALA A 103 0.63 10.95 12.40
CA ALA A 103 0.35 10.00 13.49
C ALA A 103 1.41 10.07 14.60
N THR A 104 2.62 10.45 14.23
CA THR A 104 3.77 10.79 15.11
C THR A 104 4.40 12.06 14.57
N ASP A 105 5.39 12.63 15.28
CA ASP A 105 6.28 13.61 14.66
C ASP A 105 6.88 12.98 13.41
N CYS A 106 6.83 13.67 12.27
CA CYS A 106 7.26 13.11 10.99
C CYS A 106 7.95 14.16 10.10
N THR A 107 8.79 13.67 9.21
CA THR A 107 9.44 14.46 8.15
C THR A 107 9.07 13.89 6.80
N ILE A 108 8.58 14.74 5.89
CA ILE A 108 8.05 14.36 4.59
C ILE A 108 8.70 15.20 3.51
N TYR A 109 9.11 14.57 2.42
CA TYR A 109 9.50 15.23 1.18
C TYR A 109 8.35 15.24 0.20
N PHE A 110 8.10 16.38 -0.45
CA PHE A 110 7.14 16.48 -1.54
C PHE A 110 7.86 16.61 -2.88
N LEU A 111 7.45 15.78 -3.84
CA LEU A 111 7.91 15.82 -5.22
C LEU A 111 6.73 16.20 -6.12
N SER A 112 6.80 17.34 -6.79
CA SER A 112 5.79 17.69 -7.78
C SER A 112 5.85 16.74 -8.99
N PRO A 113 4.70 16.46 -9.65
CA PRO A 113 4.65 15.63 -10.86
C PRO A 113 5.63 16.09 -11.95
N ASP A 114 5.74 17.41 -12.15
CA ASP A 114 6.66 18.00 -13.12
C ASP A 114 8.13 17.67 -12.86
N LYS A 115 8.52 17.59 -11.58
CA LYS A 115 9.88 17.17 -11.21
C LYS A 115 10.10 15.68 -11.40
N ILE A 116 9.08 14.87 -11.25
CA ILE A 116 9.15 13.40 -11.48
C ILE A 116 9.26 13.12 -12.98
N LEU A 117 8.43 13.76 -13.82
CA LEU A 117 8.48 13.64 -15.28
C LEU A 117 9.60 14.44 -15.91
N GLY A 118 10.20 15.33 -15.17
CA GLY A 118 10.94 16.48 -15.63
C GLY A 118 12.03 16.19 -16.66
N ASN A 119 12.13 17.12 -17.59
CA ASN A 119 13.24 17.23 -18.51
C ASN A 119 14.53 17.56 -17.73
N CYS A 120 15.17 16.54 -17.19
CA CYS A 120 16.52 16.69 -16.71
C CYS A 120 17.38 17.05 -17.91
N PHE A 121 17.82 18.30 -18.04
CA PHE A 121 18.73 18.75 -19.08
C PHE A 121 20.02 17.92 -19.16
N LYS A 122 20.30 17.11 -18.11
CA LYS A 122 21.45 16.22 -18.01
C LYS A 122 21.15 14.78 -18.39
N MET A 123 19.90 14.45 -18.83
CA MET A 123 19.47 13.10 -19.20
C MET A 123 20.01 12.02 -18.25
N CYS A 124 19.83 12.21 -16.94
CA CYS A 124 20.37 11.26 -15.97
C CYS A 124 19.56 9.96 -15.99
N ILE A 125 20.26 8.83 -15.95
CA ILE A 125 19.68 7.48 -15.94
C ILE A 125 18.71 7.33 -14.75
N GLY A 126 18.99 7.95 -13.62
CA GLY A 126 18.14 7.92 -12.44
C GLY A 126 16.73 8.47 -12.66
N HIS A 127 16.53 9.47 -13.54
CA HIS A 127 15.20 9.99 -13.86
C HIS A 127 14.32 8.98 -14.62
N SER A 128 14.90 8.26 -15.58
CA SER A 128 14.16 7.20 -16.28
C SER A 128 13.76 6.09 -15.31
N MET A 129 14.64 5.72 -14.38
CA MET A 129 14.34 4.73 -13.34
C MET A 129 13.29 5.22 -12.36
N LEU A 130 13.30 6.51 -12.00
CA LEU A 130 12.28 7.10 -11.14
C LEU A 130 10.88 7.02 -11.77
N ILE A 131 10.77 7.37 -13.05
CA ILE A 131 9.52 7.27 -13.82
C ILE A 131 9.06 5.81 -13.90
N GLU A 132 9.98 4.89 -14.25
CA GLU A 132 9.68 3.46 -14.33
C GLU A 132 9.18 2.91 -12.98
N ASN A 133 9.83 3.29 -11.88
CA ASN A 133 9.40 2.90 -10.53
C ASN A 133 8.02 3.48 -10.20
N MET A 134 7.73 4.73 -10.55
CA MET A 134 6.42 5.34 -10.35
C MET A 134 5.32 4.59 -11.12
N VAL A 135 5.56 4.29 -12.41
CA VAL A 135 4.63 3.49 -13.21
C VAL A 135 4.40 2.13 -12.58
N ARG A 136 5.46 1.46 -12.10
CA ARG A 136 5.36 0.17 -11.42
C ARG A 136 4.53 0.26 -10.13
N ILE A 137 4.75 1.28 -9.31
CA ILE A 137 3.99 1.51 -8.07
C ILE A 137 2.49 1.69 -8.37
N VAL A 138 2.15 2.59 -9.30
CA VAL A 138 0.76 2.86 -9.67
C VAL A 138 0.09 1.62 -10.27
N SER A 139 0.79 0.90 -11.15
CA SER A 139 0.30 -0.35 -11.74
C SER A 139 0.06 -1.43 -10.68
N ASN A 140 0.98 -1.62 -9.74
CA ASN A 140 0.80 -2.59 -8.65
C ASN A 140 -0.38 -2.22 -7.75
N ARG A 141 -0.59 -0.94 -7.47
CA ARG A 141 -1.77 -0.48 -6.71
C ARG A 141 -3.06 -0.71 -7.48
N ALA A 142 -3.09 -0.44 -8.79
CA ALA A 142 -4.24 -0.73 -9.62
C ALA A 142 -4.58 -2.22 -9.64
N LEU A 143 -3.58 -3.11 -9.78
CA LEU A 143 -3.76 -4.56 -9.69
C LEU A 143 -4.30 -5.00 -8.33
N LEU A 144 -3.79 -4.41 -7.24
CA LEU A 144 -4.27 -4.71 -5.88
C LEU A 144 -5.73 -4.28 -5.70
N LEU A 145 -6.09 -3.09 -6.16
CA LEU A 145 -7.48 -2.59 -6.11
C LEU A 145 -8.42 -3.46 -6.95
N ASN A 146 -8.00 -3.84 -8.16
CA ASN A 146 -8.79 -4.74 -9.01
C ASN A 146 -9.04 -6.08 -8.30
N LYS A 147 -8.01 -6.63 -7.68
CA LYS A 147 -8.14 -7.86 -6.90
C LYS A 147 -9.08 -7.70 -5.71
N GLN A 148 -9.06 -6.56 -5.01
CA GLN A 148 -10.03 -6.28 -3.94
C GLN A 148 -11.47 -6.22 -4.47
N VAL A 149 -11.69 -5.63 -5.65
CA VAL A 149 -13.01 -5.63 -6.31
C VAL A 149 -13.49 -7.06 -6.59
N GLU A 150 -12.61 -7.96 -7.09
CA GLU A 150 -12.95 -9.37 -7.29
C GLU A 150 -13.41 -10.03 -5.97
N TYR A 151 -12.70 -9.80 -4.86
CA TYR A 151 -13.13 -10.32 -3.56
C TYR A 151 -14.44 -9.70 -3.06
N LEU A 152 -14.71 -8.42 -3.36
CA LEU A 152 -15.98 -7.79 -3.00
C LEU A 152 -17.16 -8.43 -3.71
N ALA A 153 -16.99 -8.88 -4.95
CA ALA A 153 -18.01 -9.57 -5.73
C ALA A 153 -18.39 -10.95 -5.15
N LEU A 154 -17.53 -11.58 -4.37
CA LEU A 154 -17.82 -12.85 -3.72
C LEU A 154 -18.83 -12.66 -2.57
N LYS A 155 -19.93 -13.42 -2.61
CA LYS A 155 -21.07 -13.24 -1.70
C LYS A 155 -20.82 -13.68 -0.26
N SER A 156 -20.03 -14.74 -0.05
CA SER A 156 -19.84 -15.33 1.28
C SER A 156 -18.41 -15.11 1.81
N ILE A 157 -18.27 -15.02 3.14
CA ILE A 157 -16.95 -14.95 3.78
C ILE A 157 -16.14 -16.21 3.47
N ARG A 158 -16.81 -17.38 3.42
CA ARG A 158 -16.20 -18.65 3.06
C ARG A 158 -15.64 -18.62 1.64
N ALA A 159 -16.39 -18.13 0.66
CA ALA A 159 -15.91 -18.00 -0.72
C ALA A 159 -14.66 -17.10 -0.79
N LYS A 160 -14.68 -15.96 -0.10
CA LYS A 160 -13.52 -15.04 -0.03
C LYS A 160 -12.29 -15.74 0.55
N ILE A 161 -12.43 -16.45 1.68
CA ILE A 161 -11.34 -17.18 2.32
C ILE A 161 -10.82 -18.29 1.40
N SER A 162 -11.73 -19.08 0.83
CA SER A 162 -11.38 -20.21 -0.02
C SER A 162 -10.64 -19.78 -1.27
N THR A 163 -11.10 -18.72 -1.95
CA THR A 163 -10.43 -18.12 -3.11
C THR A 163 -9.03 -17.65 -2.75
N TYR A 164 -8.89 -16.90 -1.64
CA TYR A 164 -7.59 -16.41 -1.18
C TYR A 164 -6.62 -17.56 -0.88
N LEU A 165 -7.05 -18.58 -0.14
CA LEU A 165 -6.20 -19.72 0.19
C LEU A 165 -5.82 -20.55 -1.04
N LEU A 166 -6.71 -20.70 -2.02
CA LEU A 166 -6.41 -21.37 -3.30
C LEU A 166 -5.35 -20.60 -4.12
N GLU A 167 -5.40 -19.28 -4.11
CA GLU A 167 -4.37 -18.46 -4.76
C GLU A 167 -3.02 -18.60 -4.08
N GLN A 168 -3.00 -18.53 -2.73
CA GLN A 168 -1.76 -18.73 -1.97
C GLN A 168 -1.19 -20.14 -2.19
N TYR A 169 -2.05 -21.15 -2.24
CA TYR A 169 -1.66 -22.52 -2.56
C TYR A 169 -1.01 -22.64 -3.95
N LYS A 170 -1.62 -22.00 -4.97
CA LYS A 170 -1.06 -22.00 -6.34
C LYS A 170 0.33 -21.33 -6.38
N THR A 171 0.51 -20.26 -5.62
CA THR A 171 1.77 -19.53 -5.57
C THR A 171 2.85 -20.30 -4.82
N ALA A 172 2.48 -20.95 -3.70
CA ALA A 172 3.42 -21.73 -2.88
C ALA A 172 3.80 -23.06 -3.50
N GLY A 173 2.91 -23.68 -4.31
CA GLY A 173 3.10 -25.02 -4.88
C GLY A 173 2.98 -26.18 -3.89
N GLU A 174 2.72 -25.90 -2.62
CA GLU A 174 2.67 -26.86 -1.53
C GLU A 174 1.38 -26.75 -0.73
N SER A 175 0.92 -27.87 -0.12
CA SER A 175 -0.30 -27.90 0.69
C SER A 175 -0.17 -27.17 2.04
N ILE A 176 1.05 -26.89 2.49
CA ILE A 176 1.36 -26.14 3.70
C ILE A 176 2.10 -24.87 3.29
N PHE A 177 1.55 -23.71 3.62
CA PHE A 177 2.13 -22.43 3.23
C PHE A 177 1.86 -21.34 4.25
N ASN A 178 2.71 -20.31 4.24
CA ASN A 178 2.51 -19.09 5.02
C ASN A 178 1.80 -18.04 4.17
N ILE A 179 0.80 -17.39 4.75
CA ILE A 179 0.21 -16.19 4.14
C ILE A 179 0.94 -14.93 4.61
N PRO A 180 1.18 -13.95 3.73
CA PRO A 180 1.91 -12.72 4.10
C PRO A 180 1.11 -11.81 5.04
N LEU A 181 -0.23 -11.89 5.00
CA LEU A 181 -1.12 -11.02 5.77
C LEU A 181 -1.40 -11.58 7.17
N LYS A 182 -1.26 -10.74 8.20
CA LYS A 182 -1.76 -11.05 9.53
C LYS A 182 -3.28 -11.07 9.54
N ARG A 183 -3.89 -11.66 10.56
CA ARG A 183 -5.36 -11.83 10.66
C ARG A 183 -6.15 -10.52 10.51
N LYS A 184 -5.64 -9.41 11.05
CA LYS A 184 -6.27 -8.08 10.90
C LYS A 184 -6.17 -7.57 9.47
N GLU A 185 -5.03 -7.74 8.86
CA GLU A 185 -4.75 -7.32 7.48
C GLU A 185 -5.56 -8.14 6.47
N LEU A 186 -5.64 -9.46 6.66
CA LEU A 186 -6.48 -10.34 5.84
C LEU A 186 -7.96 -9.98 5.93
N ALA A 187 -8.46 -9.66 7.12
CA ALA A 187 -9.85 -9.22 7.29
C ALA A 187 -10.12 -7.90 6.54
N ALA A 188 -9.21 -6.95 6.63
CA ALA A 188 -9.30 -5.70 5.87
C ALA A 188 -9.22 -5.95 4.35
N PHE A 189 -8.29 -6.79 3.90
CA PHE A 189 -8.12 -7.13 2.48
C PHE A 189 -9.39 -7.77 1.88
N LEU A 190 -10.02 -8.71 2.61
CA LEU A 190 -11.25 -9.38 2.18
C LEU A 190 -12.53 -8.55 2.45
N ASN A 191 -12.38 -7.36 3.02
CA ASN A 191 -13.48 -6.49 3.45
C ASN A 191 -14.52 -7.23 4.31
N VAL A 192 -14.05 -7.81 5.42
CA VAL A 192 -14.87 -8.51 6.42
C VAL A 192 -14.41 -8.16 7.83
N SER A 193 -15.29 -8.33 8.83
CA SER A 193 -14.86 -8.14 10.22
C SER A 193 -13.86 -9.22 10.64
N ARG A 194 -12.87 -8.85 11.47
CA ARG A 194 -11.86 -9.79 12.00
C ARG A 194 -12.51 -10.95 12.75
N THR A 195 -13.59 -10.67 13.46
CA THR A 195 -14.35 -11.68 14.23
C THR A 195 -15.04 -12.68 13.33
N SER A 196 -15.71 -12.20 12.28
CA SER A 196 -16.38 -13.05 11.28
C SER A 196 -15.38 -13.90 10.50
N LEU A 197 -14.26 -13.31 10.09
CA LEU A 197 -13.15 -14.03 9.45
C LEU A 197 -12.64 -15.18 10.34
N SER A 198 -12.38 -14.88 11.63
CA SER A 198 -11.81 -15.85 12.55
C SER A 198 -12.79 -17.00 12.87
N ARG A 199 -14.08 -16.68 13.00
CA ARG A 199 -15.13 -17.70 13.19
C ARG A 199 -15.22 -18.63 11.98
N GLU A 200 -15.22 -18.08 10.77
CA GLU A 200 -15.36 -18.89 9.56
C GLU A 200 -14.12 -19.78 9.34
N ILE A 201 -12.90 -19.27 9.57
CA ILE A 201 -11.68 -20.08 9.50
C ILE A 201 -11.71 -21.21 10.53
N ALA A 202 -12.16 -20.95 11.77
CA ALA A 202 -12.30 -21.99 12.79
C ALA A 202 -13.33 -23.05 12.39
N LYS A 203 -14.44 -22.65 11.76
CA LYS A 203 -15.46 -23.56 11.24
C LYS A 203 -14.91 -24.45 10.13
N MET A 204 -14.16 -23.87 9.17
CA MET A 204 -13.51 -24.63 8.10
C MET A 204 -12.48 -25.63 8.64
N LYS A 205 -11.81 -25.33 9.75
CA LYS A 205 -10.91 -26.27 10.44
C LYS A 205 -11.70 -27.44 11.07
N VAL A 206 -12.78 -27.17 11.77
CA VAL A 206 -13.65 -28.22 12.38
C VAL A 206 -14.23 -29.13 11.31
N GLU A 207 -14.59 -28.58 10.16
CA GLU A 207 -15.08 -29.35 9.00
C GLU A 207 -13.99 -30.14 8.26
N GLY A 208 -12.71 -30.02 8.66
CA GLY A 208 -11.60 -30.75 8.04
C GLY A 208 -11.21 -30.25 6.66
N VAL A 209 -11.62 -29.05 6.26
CA VAL A 209 -11.25 -28.45 4.96
C VAL A 209 -9.83 -27.90 4.98
N ILE A 210 -9.46 -27.26 6.08
CA ILE A 210 -8.15 -26.66 6.31
C ILE A 210 -7.67 -26.91 7.74
N ASP A 211 -6.38 -26.81 7.97
CA ASP A 211 -5.79 -26.60 9.29
C ASP A 211 -4.94 -25.31 9.28
N PHE A 212 -4.71 -24.73 10.44
CA PHE A 212 -3.90 -23.53 10.55
C PHE A 212 -3.24 -23.37 11.92
N TYR A 213 -2.08 -22.74 11.90
CA TYR A 213 -1.40 -22.22 13.07
C TYR A 213 -0.85 -20.82 12.76
N ARG A 214 -1.35 -19.78 13.44
CA ARG A 214 -1.04 -18.35 13.18
C ARG A 214 -1.30 -17.97 11.72
N SER A 215 -0.24 -17.72 10.93
CA SER A 215 -0.28 -17.37 9.50
C SER A 215 0.03 -18.56 8.59
N THR A 216 0.33 -19.73 9.15
CA THR A 216 0.55 -20.96 8.37
C THR A 216 -0.77 -21.67 8.18
N PHE A 217 -1.09 -22.03 6.94
CA PHE A 217 -2.26 -22.80 6.57
C PHE A 217 -1.86 -24.13 5.94
N LYS A 218 -2.68 -25.14 6.19
CA LYS A 218 -2.61 -26.45 5.53
C LYS A 218 -3.94 -26.76 4.89
N ILE A 219 -3.96 -27.03 3.60
CA ILE A 219 -5.17 -27.51 2.92
C ILE A 219 -5.29 -29.01 3.16
N LEU A 220 -6.40 -29.44 3.74
CA LEU A 220 -6.70 -30.83 4.02
C LEU A 220 -7.58 -31.43 2.93
N ASP A 221 -8.57 -30.66 2.43
CA ASP A 221 -9.44 -31.06 1.32
C ASP A 221 -9.51 -29.93 0.27
N ILE A 222 -8.75 -30.13 -0.80
CA ILE A 222 -8.68 -29.17 -1.93
C ILE A 222 -10.01 -29.08 -2.70
N ASN A 223 -10.75 -30.19 -2.78
CA ASN A 223 -12.02 -30.23 -3.54
C ASN A 223 -13.13 -29.47 -2.78
N ALA A 224 -13.24 -29.69 -1.45
CA ALA A 224 -14.14 -28.92 -0.62
C ALA A 224 -13.79 -27.41 -0.66
N LEU A 225 -12.50 -27.06 -0.67
CA LEU A 225 -12.04 -25.67 -0.77
C LEU A 225 -12.43 -25.06 -2.11
N LYS A 226 -12.21 -25.76 -3.24
CA LYS A 226 -12.62 -25.31 -4.58
C LYS A 226 -14.13 -25.13 -4.71
N LYS A 227 -14.92 -26.07 -4.17
CA LYS A 227 -16.37 -25.97 -4.15
C LYS A 227 -16.85 -24.75 -3.37
N SER A 228 -16.20 -24.45 -2.26
CA SER A 228 -16.53 -23.28 -1.43
C SER A 228 -16.14 -21.94 -2.09
N ALA A 229 -15.17 -21.92 -2.98
CA ALA A 229 -14.76 -20.74 -3.73
C ALA A 229 -15.69 -20.40 -4.91
N ALA A 230 -16.45 -21.38 -5.40
CA ALA A 230 -17.35 -21.25 -6.56
C ALA A 230 -18.76 -20.75 -6.19
N ILE A 231 -19.05 -20.52 -4.90
CA ILE A 231 -20.33 -20.05 -4.34
C ILE A 231 -20.22 -18.56 -3.96
#